data_a0979c9ab4413d0722638dd72a638791
#
_entry.id   a0979c9ab4413d0722638dd72a638791
#
_cell.length_a   1.000
_cell.length_b   1.000
_cell.length_c   1.000
_cell.angle_alpha   90.00
_cell.angle_beta   90.00
_cell.angle_gamma   90.00
#
_symmetry.space_group_name_H-M   'P 1'
#
loop_
_entity.id
_entity.type
_entity.pdbx_description
1 polymer ?
#
loop_
_entity_poly.entity_id
_entity_poly.type
_entity_poly.pdbx_seq_one_letter_code
_entity_poly.pdbx_strand_id
1 'polypeptide(L)'
;MGKKLELKAEKSERIVAFLARKVPGLSGAKANILVRNGEVRINGKRKKTNEVIDAGDSVNVFIPDELQVELPKVKTVYDDENIVVFDKPKRTAYDALPQLYDAPLYSVHRLDTNTTGLIVFAKTEYVQRALAEAFKQRRVQKLYRAVVYPAPEKSEGTLTAYTKLLSDKNLALVSPDSRDGYKTMVTEYKVVERIGGAAVLDVYPHTGRTHQIRAHMSFFGCPIIGEHKYGIKDITPPDGAPDSQMLAAVKLSFSGMKGGLAYLNGMTFETTDNFDLDFLRK
;
A
#
# COMPACT_ATOMS: atom_id res chain seq x y z
N MET A 1 27.06 -4.25 -16.83
CA MET A 1 27.66 -5.16 -15.83
C MET A 1 26.75 -5.17 -14.60
N GLY A 2 26.30 -6.35 -14.14
CA GLY A 2 25.43 -6.45 -12.98
C GLY A 2 26.04 -5.89 -11.69
N LYS A 3 25.20 -5.55 -10.72
CA LYS A 3 25.60 -4.97 -9.44
C LYS A 3 25.81 -6.04 -8.38
N LYS A 4 26.96 -6.06 -7.73
CA LYS A 4 27.21 -6.89 -6.55
C LYS A 4 26.97 -6.06 -5.30
N LEU A 5 26.14 -6.58 -4.37
CA LEU A 5 25.88 -5.98 -3.06
C LEU A 5 26.34 -6.91 -1.96
N GLU A 6 26.91 -6.33 -0.91
CA GLU A 6 27.28 -7.00 0.33
C GLU A 6 26.42 -6.42 1.47
N LEU A 7 25.61 -7.26 2.06
CA LEU A 7 24.63 -6.90 3.06
C LEU A 7 24.85 -7.72 4.33
N LYS A 8 24.35 -7.22 5.46
CA LYS A 8 24.39 -7.93 6.74
C LYS A 8 22.96 -8.09 7.29
N ALA A 9 22.59 -9.29 7.68
CA ALA A 9 21.31 -9.55 8.31
C ALA A 9 21.29 -8.98 9.74
N GLU A 10 20.21 -8.29 10.10
CA GLU A 10 20.03 -7.64 11.42
C GLU A 10 19.14 -8.49 12.33
N LYS A 11 18.38 -9.40 11.76
CA LYS A 11 17.44 -10.31 12.44
C LYS A 11 17.26 -11.57 11.62
N SER A 12 16.72 -12.60 12.26
CA SER A 12 16.33 -13.83 11.55
C SER A 12 15.11 -13.59 10.68
N GLU A 13 15.23 -13.85 9.37
CA GLU A 13 14.15 -13.74 8.39
C GLU A 13 14.47 -14.56 7.13
N ARG A 14 13.48 -14.79 6.27
CA ARG A 14 13.70 -15.51 4.99
C ARG A 14 14.52 -14.67 4.02
N ILE A 15 15.42 -15.30 3.24
CA ILE A 15 16.31 -14.64 2.24
C ILE A 15 15.52 -13.73 1.31
N VAL A 16 14.40 -14.19 0.75
CA VAL A 16 13.58 -13.41 -0.19
C VAL A 16 13.00 -12.16 0.47
N ALA A 17 12.52 -12.27 1.71
CA ALA A 17 12.01 -11.14 2.48
C ALA A 17 13.12 -10.13 2.81
N PHE A 18 14.30 -10.62 3.22
CA PHE A 18 15.48 -9.81 3.47
C PHE A 18 15.91 -9.03 2.23
N LEU A 19 16.06 -9.70 1.08
CA LEU A 19 16.50 -9.06 -0.16
C LEU A 19 15.49 -8.02 -0.66
N ALA A 20 14.19 -8.35 -0.62
CA ALA A 20 13.14 -7.41 -1.01
C ALA A 20 13.09 -6.16 -0.12
N ARG A 21 13.50 -6.27 1.14
CA ARG A 21 13.60 -5.17 2.09
C ARG A 21 14.89 -4.36 1.95
N LYS A 22 16.01 -5.03 1.71
CA LYS A 22 17.35 -4.40 1.74
C LYS A 22 17.85 -3.94 0.37
N VAL A 23 17.28 -4.47 -0.71
CA VAL A 23 17.71 -4.10 -2.06
C VAL A 23 16.67 -3.19 -2.71
N PRO A 24 16.98 -1.89 -2.90
CA PRO A 24 16.05 -0.95 -3.49
C PRO A 24 15.47 -1.44 -4.82
N GLY A 25 14.15 -1.35 -4.96
CA GLY A 25 13.43 -1.73 -6.19
C GLY A 25 13.34 -3.24 -6.48
N LEU A 26 13.91 -4.08 -5.61
CA LEU A 26 13.83 -5.53 -5.76
C LEU A 26 12.53 -6.06 -5.14
N SER A 27 11.55 -6.43 -5.97
CA SER A 27 10.34 -7.10 -5.49
C SER A 27 10.62 -8.51 -4.97
N GLY A 28 9.74 -9.03 -4.09
CA GLY A 28 9.86 -10.42 -3.61
C GLY A 28 9.89 -11.45 -4.74
N ALA A 29 9.17 -11.22 -5.84
CA ALA A 29 9.22 -12.08 -7.02
C ALA A 29 10.61 -12.07 -7.67
N LYS A 30 11.22 -10.89 -7.87
CA LYS A 30 12.58 -10.76 -8.41
C LYS A 30 13.63 -11.32 -7.45
N ALA A 31 13.48 -11.07 -6.13
CA ALA A 31 14.34 -11.66 -5.11
C ALA A 31 14.31 -13.21 -5.16
N ASN A 32 13.13 -13.79 -5.36
CA ASN A 32 12.97 -15.24 -5.51
C ASN A 32 13.68 -15.77 -6.76
N ILE A 33 13.64 -15.03 -7.88
CA ILE A 33 14.39 -15.36 -9.09
C ILE A 33 15.91 -15.37 -8.81
N LEU A 34 16.45 -14.34 -8.15
CA LEU A 34 17.86 -14.28 -7.77
C LEU A 34 18.28 -15.48 -6.91
N VAL A 35 17.46 -15.83 -5.92
CA VAL A 35 17.72 -17.00 -5.07
C VAL A 35 17.72 -18.28 -5.90
N ARG A 36 16.70 -18.52 -6.72
CA ARG A 36 16.59 -19.72 -7.57
C ARG A 36 17.75 -19.84 -8.57
N ASN A 37 18.20 -18.74 -9.14
CA ASN A 37 19.35 -18.70 -10.04
C ASN A 37 20.68 -18.86 -9.30
N GLY A 38 20.66 -18.83 -7.94
CA GLY A 38 21.87 -18.95 -7.11
C GLY A 38 22.75 -17.73 -7.16
N GLU A 39 22.17 -16.56 -7.40
CA GLU A 39 22.84 -15.25 -7.36
C GLU A 39 23.04 -14.74 -5.94
N VAL A 40 22.65 -15.53 -4.92
CA VAL A 40 22.75 -15.19 -3.50
C VAL A 40 23.72 -16.13 -2.80
N ARG A 41 24.59 -15.56 -1.97
CA ARG A 41 25.50 -16.30 -1.08
C ARG A 41 25.30 -15.85 0.36
N ILE A 42 25.20 -16.81 1.27
CA ILE A 42 25.15 -16.56 2.72
C ILE A 42 26.44 -17.11 3.32
N ASN A 43 27.19 -16.24 4.01
CA ASN A 43 28.51 -16.60 4.58
C ASN A 43 29.42 -17.30 3.55
N GLY A 44 29.44 -16.77 2.30
CA GLY A 44 30.19 -17.30 1.17
C GLY A 44 29.56 -18.50 0.46
N LYS A 45 28.55 -19.17 1.02
CA LYS A 45 27.92 -20.37 0.43
C LYS A 45 26.73 -19.98 -0.46
N ARG A 46 26.70 -20.48 -1.69
CA ARG A 46 25.63 -20.24 -2.68
C ARG A 46 24.31 -20.83 -2.18
N LYS A 47 23.22 -20.06 -2.30
CA LYS A 47 21.87 -20.46 -1.92
C LYS A 47 20.94 -20.46 -3.15
N LYS A 48 20.09 -21.49 -3.22
CA LYS A 48 19.08 -21.65 -4.29
C LYS A 48 17.66 -21.81 -3.75
N THR A 49 17.49 -21.82 -2.43
CA THR A 49 16.23 -21.98 -1.71
C THR A 49 16.00 -20.80 -0.79
N ASN A 50 14.71 -20.47 -0.54
CA ASN A 50 14.33 -19.37 0.33
C ASN A 50 14.40 -19.81 1.81
N GLU A 51 15.64 -20.00 2.30
CA GLU A 51 15.93 -20.40 3.70
C GLU A 51 15.79 -19.20 4.65
N VAL A 52 15.80 -19.48 5.95
CA VAL A 52 15.96 -18.49 7.00
C VAL A 52 17.44 -18.15 7.12
N ILE A 53 17.77 -16.89 7.22
CA ILE A 53 19.08 -16.36 7.59
C ILE A 53 19.00 -15.80 9.00
N ASP A 54 20.11 -15.79 9.71
CA ASP A 54 20.17 -15.33 11.10
C ASP A 54 20.83 -13.95 11.21
N ALA A 55 20.54 -13.26 12.32
CA ALA A 55 21.20 -12.01 12.64
C ALA A 55 22.73 -12.19 12.64
N GLY A 56 23.43 -11.32 11.94
CA GLY A 56 24.89 -11.37 11.78
C GLY A 56 25.36 -12.03 10.48
N ASP A 57 24.50 -12.79 9.77
CA ASP A 57 24.87 -13.41 8.51
C ASP A 57 25.29 -12.38 7.45
N SER A 58 26.38 -12.70 6.71
CA SER A 58 26.82 -11.95 5.55
C SER A 58 26.06 -12.44 4.32
N VAL A 59 25.38 -11.52 3.64
CA VAL A 59 24.57 -11.79 2.44
C VAL A 59 25.19 -11.08 1.24
N ASN A 60 25.75 -11.84 0.33
CA ASN A 60 26.24 -11.33 -0.97
C ASN A 60 25.22 -11.66 -2.04
N VAL A 61 24.77 -10.64 -2.78
CA VAL A 61 23.84 -10.81 -3.90
C VAL A 61 24.40 -10.18 -5.17
N PHE A 62 24.31 -10.90 -6.27
CA PHE A 62 24.57 -10.40 -7.61
C PHE A 62 23.25 -10.11 -8.31
N ILE A 63 23.07 -8.87 -8.76
CA ILE A 63 21.86 -8.40 -9.45
C ILE A 63 22.22 -8.15 -10.91
N PRO A 64 21.78 -9.00 -11.84
CA PRO A 64 21.95 -8.77 -13.27
C PRO A 64 21.26 -7.49 -13.73
N ASP A 65 21.77 -6.84 -14.78
CA ASP A 65 21.24 -5.55 -15.27
C ASP A 65 19.76 -5.64 -15.63
N GLU A 66 19.30 -6.77 -16.17
CA GLU A 66 17.89 -6.99 -16.54
C GLU A 66 16.95 -7.02 -15.33
N LEU A 67 17.48 -7.28 -14.14
CA LEU A 67 16.72 -7.29 -12.89
C LEU A 67 16.79 -5.97 -12.12
N GLN A 68 17.66 -5.04 -12.56
CA GLN A 68 17.69 -3.70 -11.96
C GLN A 68 16.39 -2.98 -12.27
N VAL A 69 15.76 -2.47 -11.22
CA VAL A 69 14.56 -1.65 -11.34
C VAL A 69 15.01 -0.21 -11.12
N GLU A 70 14.79 0.62 -12.13
CA GLU A 70 14.82 2.07 -11.87
C GLU A 70 13.81 2.36 -10.77
N LEU A 71 14.30 2.95 -9.67
CA LEU A 71 13.43 3.37 -8.59
C LEU A 71 12.50 4.47 -9.13
N PRO A 72 11.19 4.34 -8.96
CA PRO A 72 10.28 5.39 -9.39
C PRO A 72 10.65 6.68 -8.67
N LYS A 73 10.68 7.79 -9.42
CA LYS A 73 10.79 9.12 -8.81
C LYS A 73 9.56 9.32 -7.92
N VAL A 74 9.77 9.33 -6.61
CA VAL A 74 8.70 9.56 -5.64
C VAL A 74 8.69 11.04 -5.28
N LYS A 75 7.53 11.68 -5.43
CA LYS A 75 7.37 13.08 -5.04
C LYS A 75 7.28 13.17 -3.52
N THR A 76 8.17 13.95 -2.91
CA THR A 76 8.02 14.38 -1.52
C THR A 76 7.02 15.55 -1.49
N VAL A 77 5.94 15.36 -0.74
CA VAL A 77 4.88 16.38 -0.57
C VAL A 77 5.18 17.28 0.61
N TYR A 78 5.74 16.70 1.66
CA TYR A 78 6.13 17.42 2.88
C TYR A 78 7.31 16.70 3.55
N ASP A 79 8.19 17.46 4.16
CA ASP A 79 9.36 16.96 4.87
C ASP A 79 9.76 17.93 5.99
N ASP A 80 9.81 17.44 7.24
CA ASP A 80 10.28 18.19 8.41
C ASP A 80 11.17 17.29 9.31
N GLU A 81 11.47 17.73 10.52
CA GLU A 81 12.30 17.00 11.47
C GLU A 81 11.65 15.69 11.98
N ASN A 82 10.32 15.57 11.94
CA ASN A 82 9.55 14.49 12.55
C ASN A 82 8.98 13.52 11.52
N ILE A 83 8.49 14.02 10.38
CA ILE A 83 7.76 13.23 9.38
C ILE A 83 8.22 13.54 7.95
N VAL A 84 7.96 12.59 7.07
CA VAL A 84 7.97 12.82 5.63
C VAL A 84 6.69 12.27 5.03
N VAL A 85 6.08 13.03 4.10
CA VAL A 85 4.90 12.61 3.34
C VAL A 85 5.30 12.46 1.87
N PHE A 86 5.11 11.26 1.34
CA PHE A 86 5.32 10.96 -0.06
C PHE A 86 4.00 10.83 -0.82
N ASP A 87 4.04 11.17 -2.11
CA ASP A 87 3.04 10.77 -3.08
C ASP A 87 3.53 9.48 -3.75
N LYS A 88 2.99 8.34 -3.30
CA LYS A 88 3.43 7.01 -3.72
C LYS A 88 2.90 6.68 -5.13
N PRO A 89 3.75 6.38 -6.10
CA PRO A 89 3.31 5.97 -7.43
C PRO A 89 2.75 4.53 -7.44
N LYS A 90 2.05 4.18 -8.52
CA LYS A 90 1.60 2.79 -8.79
C LYS A 90 2.79 1.83 -8.81
N ARG A 91 2.53 0.55 -8.56
CA ARG A 91 3.49 -0.56 -8.62
C ARG A 91 4.68 -0.42 -7.68
N THR A 92 4.56 0.45 -6.69
CA THR A 92 5.58 0.67 -5.66
C THR A 92 5.08 0.12 -4.34
N ALA A 93 5.83 -0.80 -3.75
CA ALA A 93 5.56 -1.27 -2.39
C ALA A 93 5.86 -0.14 -1.39
N TYR A 94 5.00 0.04 -0.40
CA TYR A 94 5.18 1.13 0.57
C TYR A 94 6.46 0.98 1.40
N ASP A 95 6.89 -0.25 1.65
CA ASP A 95 8.11 -0.60 2.40
C ASP A 95 9.40 -0.46 1.57
N ALA A 96 9.28 -0.19 0.27
CA ALA A 96 10.41 0.21 -0.56
C ALA A 96 10.72 1.71 -0.48
N LEU A 97 9.75 2.54 -0.07
CA LEU A 97 9.91 4.00 -0.02
C LEU A 97 11.01 4.48 0.96
N PRO A 98 11.15 3.88 2.17
CA PRO A 98 12.24 4.25 3.08
C PRO A 98 13.63 4.12 2.48
N GLN A 99 13.81 3.24 1.50
CA GLN A 99 15.09 3.01 0.84
C GLN A 99 15.45 4.11 -0.17
N LEU A 100 14.51 4.99 -0.48
CA LEU A 100 14.66 6.15 -1.37
C LEU A 100 14.99 7.44 -0.60
N TYR A 101 15.10 7.35 0.71
CA TYR A 101 15.36 8.47 1.60
C TYR A 101 16.72 8.31 2.28
N ASP A 102 17.45 9.40 2.44
CA ASP A 102 18.86 9.36 2.93
C ASP A 102 18.99 9.09 4.43
N ALA A 103 17.87 8.91 5.14
CA ALA A 103 17.85 8.59 6.57
C ALA A 103 16.83 7.49 6.88
N PRO A 104 16.93 6.82 8.05
CA PRO A 104 15.95 5.81 8.46
C PRO A 104 14.52 6.37 8.52
N LEU A 105 13.56 5.65 7.93
CA LEU A 105 12.14 5.95 8.01
C LEU A 105 11.36 4.80 8.62
N TYR A 106 10.38 5.13 9.42
CA TYR A 106 9.54 4.19 10.16
C TYR A 106 8.10 4.25 9.65
N SER A 107 7.60 3.10 9.18
CA SER A 107 6.23 2.99 8.69
C SER A 107 5.21 3.14 9.82
N VAL A 108 4.15 3.91 9.60
CA VAL A 108 3.04 4.10 10.54
C VAL A 108 1.71 3.60 9.98
N HIS A 109 1.57 3.58 8.67
CA HIS A 109 0.47 2.97 7.93
C HIS A 109 0.96 2.42 6.60
N ARG A 110 0.06 1.85 5.82
CA ARG A 110 0.40 1.24 4.53
C ARG A 110 -0.58 1.63 3.44
N LEU A 111 -0.10 1.62 2.21
CA LEU A 111 -0.89 1.57 0.99
C LEU A 111 -0.57 0.28 0.23
N ASP A 112 -1.55 -0.26 -0.48
CA ASP A 112 -1.32 -1.41 -1.36
C ASP A 112 -0.39 -1.01 -2.51
N THR A 113 0.30 -2.00 -3.11
CA THR A 113 1.30 -1.76 -4.17
C THR A 113 0.74 -0.92 -5.32
N ASN A 114 -0.51 -1.19 -5.73
CA ASN A 114 -1.17 -0.48 -6.84
C ASN A 114 -2.01 0.73 -6.40
N THR A 115 -2.23 0.96 -5.09
CA THR A 115 -2.85 2.18 -4.58
C THR A 115 -1.83 3.31 -4.62
N THR A 116 -2.19 4.42 -5.26
CA THR A 116 -1.35 5.63 -5.35
C THR A 116 -1.63 6.61 -4.21
N GLY A 117 -0.85 7.68 -4.13
CA GLY A 117 -1.14 8.84 -3.30
C GLY A 117 -0.40 8.88 -1.97
N LEU A 118 -0.95 9.64 -1.05
CA LEU A 118 -0.25 10.11 0.15
C LEU A 118 0.02 9.00 1.17
N ILE A 119 1.28 8.91 1.57
CA ILE A 119 1.75 8.05 2.65
C ILE A 119 2.72 8.81 3.55
N VAL A 120 2.53 8.72 4.86
CA VAL A 120 3.41 9.37 5.85
C VAL A 120 4.32 8.35 6.53
N PHE A 121 5.57 8.74 6.72
CA PHE A 121 6.56 8.02 7.52
C PHE A 121 7.04 8.89 8.67
N ALA A 122 7.39 8.25 9.77
CA ALA A 122 8.08 8.88 10.89
C ALA A 122 9.59 8.81 10.68
N LYS A 123 10.33 9.82 11.16
CA LYS A 123 11.80 9.88 11.11
C LYS A 123 12.47 9.28 12.36
N THR A 124 11.71 9.06 13.43
CA THR A 124 12.18 8.43 14.66
C THR A 124 11.18 7.40 15.18
N GLU A 125 11.62 6.43 15.98
CA GLU A 125 10.73 5.47 16.63
C GLU A 125 9.74 6.15 17.60
N TYR A 126 10.13 7.23 18.24
CA TYR A 126 9.25 8.01 19.12
C TYR A 126 8.07 8.58 18.33
N VAL A 127 8.36 9.24 17.20
CA VAL A 127 7.34 9.79 16.29
C VAL A 127 6.49 8.67 15.69
N GLN A 128 7.10 7.52 15.34
CA GLN A 128 6.36 6.34 14.84
C GLN A 128 5.28 5.90 15.82
N ARG A 129 5.64 5.73 17.11
CA ARG A 129 4.68 5.31 18.15
C ARG A 129 3.56 6.34 18.33
N ALA A 130 3.89 7.62 18.35
CA ALA A 130 2.92 8.70 18.48
C ALA A 130 1.95 8.76 17.28
N LEU A 131 2.45 8.63 16.05
CA LEU A 131 1.63 8.59 14.84
C LEU A 131 0.80 7.30 14.76
N ALA A 132 1.35 6.14 15.09
CA ALA A 132 0.59 4.88 15.09
C ALA A 132 -0.61 4.95 16.05
N GLU A 133 -0.43 5.56 17.23
CA GLU A 133 -1.53 5.79 18.17
C GLU A 133 -2.53 6.83 17.63
N ALA A 134 -2.06 7.88 16.94
CA ALA A 134 -2.91 8.86 16.30
C ALA A 134 -3.79 8.23 15.18
N PHE A 135 -3.24 7.35 14.36
CA PHE A 135 -4.00 6.58 13.37
C PHE A 135 -5.05 5.67 14.04
N LYS A 136 -4.67 4.96 15.10
CA LYS A 136 -5.57 4.09 15.87
C LYS A 136 -6.73 4.88 16.49
N GLN A 137 -6.46 6.08 16.99
CA GLN A 137 -7.44 6.99 17.58
C GLN A 137 -8.17 7.86 16.55
N ARG A 138 -7.98 7.63 15.25
CA ARG A 138 -8.62 8.37 14.14
C ARG A 138 -8.33 9.89 14.17
N ARG A 139 -7.18 10.29 14.71
CA ARG A 139 -6.70 11.69 14.68
C ARG A 139 -6.06 12.06 13.34
N VAL A 140 -5.76 11.05 12.51
CA VAL A 140 -5.36 11.20 11.12
C VAL A 140 -6.50 10.69 10.24
N GLN A 141 -7.17 11.61 9.58
CA GLN A 141 -8.24 11.28 8.62
C GLN A 141 -7.63 11.06 7.23
N LYS A 142 -8.18 10.09 6.53
CA LYS A 142 -7.76 9.71 5.17
C LYS A 142 -8.95 9.83 4.23
N LEU A 143 -8.74 10.51 3.11
CA LEU A 143 -9.67 10.50 1.99
C LEU A 143 -9.02 9.77 0.82
N TYR A 144 -9.77 8.85 0.24
CA TYR A 144 -9.39 8.18 -0.99
C TYR A 144 -10.33 8.60 -2.12
N ARG A 145 -9.79 8.68 -3.34
CA ARG A 145 -10.57 8.73 -4.56
C ARG A 145 -10.58 7.33 -5.16
N ALA A 146 -11.76 6.83 -5.55
CA ALA A 146 -11.93 5.54 -6.19
C ALA A 146 -12.86 5.66 -7.40
N VAL A 147 -12.62 4.89 -8.45
CA VAL A 147 -13.56 4.73 -9.57
C VAL A 147 -14.11 3.31 -9.51
N VAL A 148 -15.43 3.20 -9.44
CA VAL A 148 -16.15 1.93 -9.29
C VAL A 148 -17.09 1.68 -10.46
N TYR A 149 -17.32 0.40 -10.78
CA TYR A 149 -18.30 -0.03 -11.78
C TYR A 149 -18.96 -1.35 -11.36
N PRO A 150 -20.30 -1.43 -11.40
CA PRO A 150 -21.25 -0.36 -11.68
C PRO A 150 -21.25 0.72 -10.59
N ALA A 151 -21.84 1.87 -10.91
CA ALA A 151 -22.07 2.95 -9.95
C ALA A 151 -23.01 2.49 -8.82
N PRO A 152 -22.76 2.85 -7.54
CA PRO A 152 -23.71 2.56 -6.48
C PRO A 152 -25.03 3.30 -6.71
N GLU A 153 -26.17 2.70 -6.32
CA GLU A 153 -27.50 3.33 -6.46
C GLU A 153 -27.58 4.64 -5.65
N LYS A 154 -27.14 4.60 -4.41
CA LYS A 154 -27.14 5.76 -3.50
C LYS A 154 -25.96 6.68 -3.80
N SER A 155 -26.16 7.98 -3.67
CA SER A 155 -25.10 8.98 -3.84
C SER A 155 -24.11 9.03 -2.68
N GLU A 156 -24.47 8.52 -1.53
CA GLU A 156 -23.63 8.41 -0.34
C GLU A 156 -24.09 7.26 0.57
N GLY A 157 -23.20 6.78 1.42
CA GLY A 157 -23.56 5.72 2.36
C GLY A 157 -22.38 5.30 3.24
N THR A 158 -22.74 4.64 4.35
CA THR A 158 -21.80 3.99 5.24
C THR A 158 -21.99 2.48 5.13
N LEU A 159 -20.98 1.80 4.65
CA LEU A 159 -20.93 0.35 4.50
C LEU A 159 -20.37 -0.26 5.78
N THR A 160 -21.02 -1.28 6.32
CA THR A 160 -20.53 -2.05 7.47
C THR A 160 -20.53 -3.53 7.13
N ALA A 161 -19.41 -4.18 7.36
CA ALA A 161 -19.21 -5.63 7.21
C ALA A 161 -18.14 -6.12 8.17
N TYR A 162 -17.82 -7.40 8.09
CA TYR A 162 -16.79 -8.04 8.90
C TYR A 162 -15.76 -8.70 8.00
N THR A 163 -14.48 -8.65 8.39
CA THR A 163 -13.41 -9.17 7.55
C THR A 163 -12.40 -10.01 8.34
N LYS A 164 -11.91 -11.09 7.71
CA LYS A 164 -10.80 -11.93 8.18
C LYS A 164 -9.73 -12.03 7.09
N LEU A 165 -8.48 -11.77 7.45
CA LEU A 165 -7.36 -11.92 6.53
C LEU A 165 -6.90 -13.37 6.47
N LEU A 166 -6.87 -13.96 5.28
CA LEU A 166 -6.15 -15.18 4.97
C LEU A 166 -4.71 -14.80 4.61
N SER A 167 -3.82 -14.95 5.58
CA SER A 167 -2.43 -14.45 5.49
C SER A 167 -1.62 -15.17 4.40
N ASP A 168 -1.84 -16.48 4.21
CA ASP A 168 -1.20 -17.32 3.18
C ASP A 168 -1.51 -16.84 1.75
N LYS A 169 -2.75 -16.35 1.53
CA LYS A 169 -3.23 -15.83 0.24
C LYS A 169 -3.21 -14.31 0.16
N ASN A 170 -2.87 -13.64 1.26
CA ASN A 170 -3.01 -12.18 1.41
C ASN A 170 -4.41 -11.70 0.96
N LEU A 171 -5.47 -12.43 1.31
CA LEU A 171 -6.85 -12.22 0.87
C LEU A 171 -7.74 -11.84 2.06
N ALA A 172 -8.48 -10.75 1.96
CA ALA A 172 -9.50 -10.37 2.94
C ALA A 172 -10.83 -11.03 2.58
N LEU A 173 -11.29 -11.95 3.42
CA LEU A 173 -12.66 -12.46 3.33
C LEU A 173 -13.61 -11.44 3.94
N VAL A 174 -14.77 -11.25 3.33
CA VAL A 174 -15.82 -10.34 3.81
C VAL A 174 -17.08 -11.12 4.13
N SER A 175 -17.74 -10.76 5.22
CA SER A 175 -19.02 -11.35 5.68
C SER A 175 -19.96 -10.24 6.12
N PRO A 176 -21.27 -10.34 5.83
CA PRO A 176 -22.26 -9.41 6.36
C PRO A 176 -22.42 -9.56 7.87
N ASP A 177 -22.16 -10.76 8.41
CA ASP A 177 -22.35 -11.10 9.80
C ASP A 177 -21.04 -11.20 10.58
N SER A 178 -21.07 -10.85 11.86
CA SER A 178 -19.98 -11.08 12.78
C SER A 178 -19.74 -12.59 12.97
N ARG A 179 -18.48 -13.03 12.85
CA ARG A 179 -18.05 -14.41 13.03
C ARG A 179 -16.74 -14.42 13.83
N ASP A 180 -16.44 -15.58 14.43
CA ASP A 180 -15.20 -15.73 15.17
C ASP A 180 -13.95 -15.45 14.30
N GLY A 181 -13.06 -14.64 14.85
CA GLY A 181 -11.83 -14.18 14.16
C GLY A 181 -12.06 -13.10 13.09
N TYR A 182 -13.31 -12.65 12.85
CA TYR A 182 -13.59 -11.52 11.96
C TYR A 182 -13.54 -10.19 12.73
N LYS A 183 -13.14 -9.12 12.05
CA LYS A 183 -13.04 -7.76 12.60
C LYS A 183 -13.96 -6.82 11.84
N THR A 184 -14.64 -5.94 12.55
CA THR A 184 -15.50 -4.91 11.94
C THR A 184 -14.74 -4.08 10.92
N MET A 185 -15.39 -3.82 9.80
CA MET A 185 -14.91 -3.00 8.68
C MET A 185 -15.98 -1.97 8.35
N VAL A 186 -15.63 -0.67 8.44
CA VAL A 186 -16.57 0.44 8.20
C VAL A 186 -15.94 1.38 7.17
N THR A 187 -16.67 1.64 6.10
CA THR A 187 -16.26 2.51 5.00
C THR A 187 -17.41 3.43 4.61
N GLU A 188 -17.19 4.72 4.65
CA GLU A 188 -18.13 5.72 4.17
C GLU A 188 -17.72 6.12 2.75
N TYR A 189 -18.71 6.39 1.88
CA TYR A 189 -18.45 6.90 0.54
C TYR A 189 -19.44 8.00 0.15
N LYS A 190 -19.01 8.85 -0.78
CA LYS A 190 -19.83 9.85 -1.44
C LYS A 190 -19.51 9.85 -2.92
N VAL A 191 -20.54 9.82 -3.76
CA VAL A 191 -20.41 9.95 -5.22
C VAL A 191 -20.06 11.40 -5.56
N VAL A 192 -18.92 11.57 -6.22
CA VAL A 192 -18.47 12.88 -6.72
C VAL A 192 -18.99 13.11 -8.13
N GLU A 193 -18.96 12.06 -8.97
CA GLU A 193 -19.37 12.11 -10.36
C GLU A 193 -19.88 10.75 -10.81
N ARG A 194 -20.85 10.72 -11.72
CA ARG A 194 -21.34 9.53 -12.42
C ARG A 194 -21.02 9.65 -13.90
N ILE A 195 -20.42 8.63 -14.48
CA ILE A 195 -19.90 8.65 -15.85
C ILE A 195 -20.01 7.24 -16.44
N GLY A 196 -20.69 7.07 -17.59
CA GLY A 196 -20.73 5.83 -18.35
C GLY A 196 -21.14 4.59 -17.53
N GLY A 197 -22.08 4.72 -16.58
CA GLY A 197 -22.48 3.65 -15.67
C GLY A 197 -21.51 3.41 -14.50
N ALA A 198 -20.36 4.08 -14.48
CA ALA A 198 -19.40 4.10 -13.38
C ALA A 198 -19.64 5.30 -12.44
N ALA A 199 -18.94 5.32 -11.33
CA ALA A 199 -18.90 6.48 -10.43
C ALA A 199 -17.49 6.75 -9.89
N VAL A 200 -17.16 8.03 -9.79
CA VAL A 200 -16.02 8.52 -9.01
C VAL A 200 -16.50 8.76 -7.58
N LEU A 201 -15.82 8.16 -6.63
CA LEU A 201 -16.16 8.23 -5.20
C LEU A 201 -15.10 8.92 -4.40
N ASP A 202 -15.51 9.73 -3.43
CA ASP A 202 -14.76 10.03 -2.22
C ASP A 202 -15.03 8.92 -1.21
N VAL A 203 -13.98 8.32 -0.66
CA VAL A 203 -14.07 7.18 0.25
C VAL A 203 -13.30 7.44 1.54
N TYR A 204 -14.00 7.28 2.67
CA TYR A 204 -13.48 7.49 4.03
C TYR A 204 -13.43 6.15 4.78
N PRO A 205 -12.29 5.48 4.89
CA PRO A 205 -12.17 4.26 5.68
C PRO A 205 -12.09 4.60 7.18
N HIS A 206 -13.16 4.34 7.94
CA HIS A 206 -13.21 4.53 9.39
C HIS A 206 -12.44 3.46 10.17
N THR A 207 -12.08 2.35 9.52
CA THR A 207 -11.21 1.28 10.02
C THR A 207 -10.02 1.12 9.06
N GLY A 208 -8.97 0.40 9.48
CA GLY A 208 -7.75 0.20 8.69
C GLY A 208 -7.47 -1.29 8.41
N ARG A 209 -8.41 -2.02 7.76
CA ARG A 209 -8.22 -3.43 7.44
C ARG A 209 -7.42 -3.59 6.15
N THR A 210 -6.70 -4.70 6.02
CA THR A 210 -5.99 -5.04 4.78
C THR A 210 -6.95 -5.06 3.60
N HIS A 211 -6.59 -4.39 2.51
CA HIS A 211 -7.40 -4.24 1.29
C HIS A 211 -8.82 -3.71 1.54
N GLN A 212 -9.04 -2.96 2.61
CA GLN A 212 -10.38 -2.59 3.08
C GLN A 212 -11.30 -2.06 1.97
N ILE A 213 -10.94 -0.96 1.34
CA ILE A 213 -11.78 -0.31 0.31
C ILE A 213 -12.06 -1.27 -0.84
N ARG A 214 -11.03 -1.98 -1.29
CA ARG A 214 -11.08 -2.94 -2.40
C ARG A 214 -12.08 -4.07 -2.15
N ALA A 215 -11.90 -4.77 -1.02
CA ALA A 215 -12.76 -5.89 -0.63
C ALA A 215 -14.18 -5.43 -0.29
N HIS A 216 -14.32 -4.27 0.35
CA HIS A 216 -15.61 -3.75 0.77
C HIS A 216 -16.48 -3.30 -0.40
N MET A 217 -15.92 -2.52 -1.34
CA MET A 217 -16.64 -2.06 -2.53
C MET A 217 -17.07 -3.24 -3.40
N SER A 218 -16.20 -4.24 -3.58
CA SER A 218 -16.56 -5.47 -4.31
C SER A 218 -17.67 -6.25 -3.62
N PHE A 219 -17.59 -6.40 -2.29
CA PHE A 219 -18.64 -7.09 -1.52
C PHE A 219 -20.02 -6.44 -1.65
N PHE A 220 -20.06 -5.10 -1.79
CA PHE A 220 -21.31 -4.35 -2.00
C PHE A 220 -21.69 -4.17 -3.48
N GLY A 221 -21.09 -4.95 -4.38
CA GLY A 221 -21.49 -4.99 -5.79
C GLY A 221 -20.95 -3.87 -6.67
N CYS A 222 -20.05 -3.02 -6.16
CA CYS A 222 -19.45 -1.89 -6.86
C CYS A 222 -17.91 -2.00 -6.86
N PRO A 223 -17.29 -3.02 -7.49
CA PRO A 223 -15.86 -3.19 -7.49
C PRO A 223 -15.14 -1.98 -8.07
N ILE A 224 -13.93 -1.72 -7.58
CA ILE A 224 -13.05 -0.70 -8.15
C ILE A 224 -12.63 -1.13 -9.55
N ILE A 225 -12.64 -0.23 -10.51
CA ILE A 225 -12.14 -0.50 -11.86
C ILE A 225 -10.65 -0.87 -11.78
N GLY A 226 -10.27 -1.96 -12.48
CA GLY A 226 -8.92 -2.53 -12.42
C GLY A 226 -8.64 -3.38 -11.18
N GLU A 227 -9.68 -3.82 -10.45
CA GLU A 227 -9.55 -4.74 -9.31
C GLU A 227 -9.57 -6.20 -9.77
N HIS A 228 -8.46 -6.91 -9.59
CA HIS A 228 -8.32 -8.32 -10.01
C HIS A 228 -8.49 -9.34 -8.89
N LYS A 229 -8.30 -8.92 -7.65
CA LYS A 229 -8.29 -9.84 -6.51
C LYS A 229 -9.68 -10.08 -5.92
N TYR A 230 -10.50 -9.04 -5.94
CA TYR A 230 -11.86 -9.01 -5.38
C TYR A 230 -12.93 -8.80 -6.45
N GLY A 231 -12.57 -8.88 -7.74
CA GLY A 231 -13.50 -8.70 -8.85
C GLY A 231 -14.71 -9.63 -8.75
N ILE A 232 -15.85 -9.16 -9.22
CA ILE A 232 -17.10 -9.95 -9.27
C ILE A 232 -17.19 -10.57 -10.66
N LYS A 233 -17.38 -11.89 -10.72
CA LYS A 233 -17.30 -12.68 -11.97
C LYS A 233 -18.23 -12.17 -13.08
N ASP A 234 -19.41 -11.67 -12.70
CA ASP A 234 -20.44 -11.24 -13.65
C ASP A 234 -20.42 -9.73 -13.93
N ILE A 235 -19.42 -9.01 -13.41
CA ILE A 235 -19.22 -7.58 -13.66
C ILE A 235 -18.00 -7.41 -14.57
N THR A 236 -18.26 -7.06 -15.83
CA THR A 236 -17.21 -6.72 -16.79
C THR A 236 -17.01 -5.20 -16.76
N PRO A 237 -15.81 -4.70 -16.48
CA PRO A 237 -15.55 -3.28 -16.53
C PRO A 237 -15.71 -2.76 -17.98
N PRO A 238 -15.95 -1.44 -18.16
CA PRO A 238 -16.08 -0.83 -19.49
C PRO A 238 -14.84 -1.06 -20.35
N ASP A 239 -15.04 -1.12 -21.67
CA ASP A 239 -13.95 -1.27 -22.64
C ASP A 239 -12.90 -0.16 -22.49
N GLY A 240 -11.64 -0.53 -22.52
CA GLY A 240 -10.53 0.39 -22.30
C GLY A 240 -10.22 0.68 -20.83
N ALA A 241 -10.89 0.01 -19.88
CA ALA A 241 -10.57 0.12 -18.47
C ALA A 241 -9.11 -0.27 -18.18
N PRO A 242 -8.42 0.46 -17.29
CA PRO A 242 -7.03 0.16 -16.97
C PRO A 242 -6.90 -1.15 -16.18
N ASP A 243 -5.79 -1.83 -16.40
CA ASP A 243 -5.40 -3.10 -15.74
C ASP A 243 -5.03 -2.96 -14.25
N SER A 244 -5.00 -1.76 -13.72
CA SER A 244 -4.65 -1.52 -12.31
C SER A 244 -5.73 -0.72 -11.61
N GLN A 245 -5.99 -1.08 -10.37
CA GLN A 245 -7.03 -0.45 -9.55
C GLN A 245 -6.98 1.08 -9.57
N MET A 246 -8.12 1.69 -9.85
CA MET A 246 -8.31 3.15 -9.80
C MET A 246 -8.63 3.56 -8.36
N LEU A 247 -7.60 3.54 -7.51
CA LEU A 247 -7.67 3.88 -6.08
C LEU A 247 -6.46 4.72 -5.68
N ALA A 248 -6.71 5.91 -5.13
CA ALA A 248 -5.69 6.86 -4.70
C ALA A 248 -6.01 7.43 -3.31
N ALA A 249 -5.00 7.51 -2.42
CA ALA A 249 -5.07 8.26 -1.17
C ALA A 249 -4.82 9.73 -1.46
N VAL A 250 -5.88 10.54 -1.60
CA VAL A 250 -5.78 11.91 -2.10
C VAL A 250 -5.62 12.96 -1.00
N LYS A 251 -5.97 12.61 0.26
CA LYS A 251 -5.89 13.58 1.36
C LYS A 251 -5.57 12.91 2.69
N LEU A 252 -4.68 13.55 3.45
CA LEU A 252 -4.38 13.25 4.85
C LEU A 252 -4.59 14.52 5.68
N SER A 253 -5.43 14.47 6.72
CA SER A 253 -5.70 15.60 7.62
C SER A 253 -5.42 15.20 9.07
N PHE A 254 -4.78 16.08 9.82
CA PHE A 254 -4.33 15.84 11.18
C PHE A 254 -5.13 16.68 12.18
N SER A 255 -5.64 16.04 13.23
CA SER A 255 -6.41 16.72 14.28
C SER A 255 -6.22 16.03 15.63
N GLY A 256 -6.25 16.78 16.73
CA GLY A 256 -6.11 16.25 18.08
C GLY A 256 -4.75 15.61 18.36
N MET A 257 -3.70 15.98 17.61
CA MET A 257 -2.33 15.56 17.84
C MET A 257 -1.81 16.15 19.15
N LYS A 258 -0.92 15.42 19.84
CA LYS A 258 -0.42 15.80 21.17
C LYS A 258 1.11 15.85 21.21
N GLY A 259 1.65 16.47 22.26
CA GLY A 259 3.10 16.55 22.51
C GLY A 259 3.85 17.20 21.36
N GLY A 260 5.01 16.68 21.02
CA GLY A 260 5.87 17.22 19.94
C GLY A 260 5.23 17.21 18.55
N LEU A 261 4.10 16.51 18.35
CA LEU A 261 3.36 16.48 17.08
C LEU A 261 2.15 17.44 17.07
N ALA A 262 1.94 18.24 18.12
CA ALA A 262 0.78 19.14 18.20
C ALA A 262 0.75 20.17 17.05
N TYR A 263 1.89 20.53 16.48
CA TYR A 263 1.99 21.44 15.34
C TYR A 263 1.31 20.91 14.06
N LEU A 264 1.12 19.59 13.95
CA LEU A 264 0.39 18.99 12.83
C LEU A 264 -1.13 19.26 12.86
N ASN A 265 -1.67 19.74 13.99
CA ASN A 265 -3.10 20.02 14.09
C ASN A 265 -3.54 21.06 13.07
N GLY A 266 -4.57 20.71 12.29
CA GLY A 266 -5.08 21.54 11.20
C GLY A 266 -4.29 21.40 9.89
N MET A 267 -3.14 20.74 9.90
CA MET A 267 -2.42 20.45 8.66
C MET A 267 -3.17 19.44 7.80
N THR A 268 -3.17 19.72 6.51
CA THR A 268 -3.76 18.86 5.48
C THR A 268 -2.80 18.76 4.31
N PHE A 269 -2.53 17.54 3.87
CA PHE A 269 -1.77 17.24 2.66
C PHE A 269 -2.72 16.71 1.61
N GLU A 270 -2.58 17.18 0.37
CA GLU A 270 -3.43 16.78 -0.75
C GLU A 270 -2.59 16.43 -1.97
N THR A 271 -3.11 15.52 -2.79
CA THR A 271 -2.59 15.19 -4.12
C THR A 271 -3.75 14.89 -5.08
N THR A 272 -3.48 14.82 -6.37
CA THR A 272 -4.45 14.44 -7.39
C THR A 272 -4.47 12.93 -7.57
N ASP A 273 -5.62 12.37 -7.96
CA ASP A 273 -5.75 10.94 -8.27
C ASP A 273 -5.11 10.57 -9.61
N ASN A 274 -4.99 11.52 -10.54
CA ASN A 274 -4.46 11.34 -11.90
C ASN A 274 -5.14 10.21 -12.68
N PHE A 275 -6.44 9.98 -12.47
CA PHE A 275 -7.20 8.99 -13.20
C PHE A 275 -7.56 9.51 -14.59
N ASP A 276 -7.24 8.71 -15.61
CA ASP A 276 -7.79 8.90 -16.95
C ASP A 276 -9.20 8.30 -16.99
N LEU A 277 -10.21 9.12 -17.28
CA LEU A 277 -11.62 8.73 -17.31
C LEU A 277 -12.19 8.73 -18.73
N ASP A 278 -11.38 8.97 -19.77
CA ASP A 278 -11.87 9.12 -21.14
C ASP A 278 -12.52 7.85 -21.69
N PHE A 279 -12.10 6.68 -21.22
CA PHE A 279 -12.74 5.41 -21.59
C PHE A 279 -14.19 5.26 -21.07
N LEU A 280 -14.60 6.05 -20.07
CA LEU A 280 -15.97 6.07 -19.52
C LEU A 280 -16.91 7.01 -20.29
N ARG A 281 -16.39 7.85 -21.19
CA ARG A 281 -17.14 8.86 -21.93
C ARG A 281 -17.49 8.42 -23.35
N LYS A 282 -17.13 7.20 -23.71
CA LYS A 282 -17.34 6.62 -25.05
C LYS A 282 -18.70 5.98 -25.23
#